data_dee66a8968a4796278ca66ee2ffe14e2
#
_entry.id   dee66a8968a4796278ca66ee2ffe14e2
#
_cell.length_a   1.000
_cell.length_b   1.000
_cell.length_c   1.000
_cell.angle_alpha   90.00
_cell.angle_beta   90.00
_cell.angle_gamma   90.00
#
_symmetry.space_group_name_H-M   'P 1'
#
loop_
_entity.id
_entity.type
_entity.pdbx_description
1 polymer ?
#
loop_
_entity_poly.entity_id
_entity_poly.type
_entity_poly.pdbx_seq_one_letter_code
_entity_poly.pdbx_strand_id
1 'polypeptide(L)'
;KMEGFPIGEDDDIINLSDPPYYTACPNPWLNDFIAEWEEEKNELEKEGKRSSNFMVDGPYAADISEGKNNPFYNAHSYHTKVPHPAIMRYLLHYTQPGDIVFDGFAGTGMTGVAANACNNHKEVMAIKGQKSNIGKRKAIVSDLAPYAYHISSVLNGKFNLTQFREKSNSILEKVLDKFGWIYQTNVNGEKAEIIYSVLSERIICKECLKDFSYWDSAVDFDHSIVSAIYLCPKCGAENSNKISDKHFKTFYDPIANESRLLKPYEYKLISYKSISGRGLKLNLDQTDHDRINKIESTYERLNTKSIKFLKKGTEWGDTWRKGIHKGFEYVHDFYTKANFIIVNEILDEIKKEEDLKLKELLMFWFTASQSRLHKMNRYAP
;
A
#
# COMPACT_ATOMS: atom_id res chain seq x y z
N LYS A 1 26.06 27.75 7.09
CA LYS A 1 24.84 27.65 7.92
C LYS A 1 23.72 28.38 7.20
N MET A 2 22.60 27.75 6.97
CA MET A 2 21.39 28.39 6.46
C MET A 2 20.68 29.10 7.60
N GLU A 3 20.19 30.32 7.38
CA GLU A 3 19.38 31.06 8.33
C GLU A 3 18.07 30.32 8.61
N GLY A 4 17.68 30.18 9.87
CA GLY A 4 16.45 29.48 10.25
C GLY A 4 16.57 27.96 10.44
N PHE A 5 17.74 27.37 10.27
CA PHE A 5 17.98 25.95 10.57
C PHE A 5 18.39 25.75 12.05
N PRO A 6 18.17 24.54 12.63
CA PRO A 6 18.55 24.29 14.02
C PRO A 6 19.97 24.73 14.34
N ILE A 7 20.15 25.35 15.51
CA ILE A 7 21.46 25.82 15.97
C ILE A 7 22.27 24.59 16.35
N GLY A 8 23.36 24.33 15.62
CA GLY A 8 24.25 23.21 15.83
C GLY A 8 25.29 23.12 14.71
N GLU A 9 26.31 22.32 14.92
CA GLU A 9 27.20 21.92 13.83
C GLU A 9 26.54 20.80 13.01
N ASP A 10 26.98 20.66 11.75
CA ASP A 10 26.38 19.66 10.84
C ASP A 10 26.51 18.23 11.39
N ASP A 11 27.63 17.91 12.03
CA ASP A 11 27.89 16.62 12.68
C ASP A 11 26.93 16.35 13.86
N ASP A 12 26.58 17.37 14.65
CA ASP A 12 25.61 17.22 15.73
C ASP A 12 24.21 16.92 15.21
N ILE A 13 23.82 17.57 14.10
CA ILE A 13 22.52 17.35 13.45
C ILE A 13 22.46 15.95 12.83
N ILE A 14 23.51 15.51 12.16
CA ILE A 14 23.63 14.17 11.58
C ILE A 14 23.56 13.10 12.68
N ASN A 15 24.23 13.30 13.80
CA ASN A 15 24.25 12.35 14.91
C ASN A 15 22.94 12.26 15.70
N LEU A 16 22.00 13.21 15.53
CA LEU A 16 20.66 13.13 16.10
C LEU A 16 19.74 12.21 15.32
N SER A 17 20.10 11.85 14.10
CA SER A 17 19.25 11.08 13.18
C SER A 17 19.84 9.69 12.96
N ASP A 18 19.00 8.65 13.10
CA ASP A 18 19.33 7.31 12.63
C ASP A 18 19.40 7.29 11.10
N PRO A 19 20.31 6.50 10.49
CA PRO A 19 20.33 6.34 9.03
C PRO A 19 19.00 5.81 8.50
N PRO A 20 18.57 6.27 7.33
CA PRO A 20 19.18 7.26 6.45
C PRO A 20 18.89 8.70 6.90
N TYR A 21 19.87 9.54 6.93
CA TYR A 21 19.90 10.90 7.53
C TYR A 21 19.05 11.97 6.79
N TYR A 22 18.20 11.61 5.85
CA TYR A 22 17.42 12.57 5.06
C TYR A 22 16.37 13.33 5.88
N THR A 23 16.01 12.86 7.07
CA THR A 23 15.10 13.58 7.97
C THR A 23 15.72 14.84 8.57
N ALA A 24 17.05 14.95 8.55
CA ALA A 24 17.80 16.12 9.03
C ALA A 24 18.14 17.12 7.91
N CYS A 25 17.80 16.80 6.64
CA CYS A 25 18.12 17.67 5.51
C CYS A 25 17.07 18.76 5.34
N PRO A 26 17.42 20.06 5.44
CA PRO A 26 16.51 21.16 5.14
C PRO A 26 16.24 21.24 3.66
N ASN A 27 15.09 21.81 3.29
CA ASN A 27 14.87 22.27 1.93
C ASN A 27 15.63 23.59 1.71
N PRO A 28 16.71 23.63 0.93
CA PRO A 28 17.54 24.83 0.78
C PRO A 28 16.83 26.01 0.11
N TRP A 29 15.74 25.75 -0.62
CA TRP A 29 14.97 26.77 -1.33
C TRP A 29 13.71 27.22 -0.58
N LEU A 30 13.49 26.76 0.67
CA LEU A 30 12.27 27.05 1.39
C LEU A 30 12.07 28.56 1.61
N ASN A 31 13.14 29.27 1.99
CA ASN A 31 13.07 30.70 2.21
C ASN A 31 12.76 31.48 0.93
N ASP A 32 13.29 31.04 -0.21
CA ASP A 32 13.01 31.64 -1.53
C ASP A 32 11.53 31.47 -1.91
N PHE A 33 10.97 30.27 -1.71
CA PHE A 33 9.55 30.02 -1.92
C PHE A 33 8.66 30.83 -1.00
N ILE A 34 9.03 30.99 0.27
CA ILE A 34 8.26 31.81 1.20
C ILE A 34 8.26 33.29 0.77
N ALA A 35 9.42 33.82 0.33
CA ALA A 35 9.49 35.17 -0.17
C ALA A 35 8.61 35.40 -1.42
N GLU A 36 8.67 34.48 -2.40
CA GLU A 36 7.79 34.48 -3.58
C GLU A 36 6.30 34.46 -3.19
N TRP A 37 5.95 33.64 -2.21
CA TRP A 37 4.55 33.52 -1.74
C TRP A 37 4.08 34.76 -0.98
N GLU A 38 4.96 35.47 -0.29
CA GLU A 38 4.60 36.76 0.33
C GLU A 38 4.32 37.85 -0.74
N GLU A 39 5.07 37.85 -1.85
CA GLU A 39 4.79 38.72 -2.99
C GLU A 39 3.41 38.40 -3.60
N GLU A 40 3.11 37.10 -3.84
CA GLU A 40 1.79 36.68 -4.32
C GLU A 40 0.65 37.12 -3.37
N LYS A 41 0.84 37.10 -2.06
CA LYS A 41 -0.15 37.60 -1.10
C LYS A 41 -0.44 39.10 -1.30
N ASN A 42 0.61 39.89 -1.47
CA ASN A 42 0.46 41.32 -1.71
C ASN A 42 -0.33 41.62 -2.99
N GLU A 43 -0.14 40.80 -4.03
CA GLU A 43 -0.93 40.89 -5.26
C GLU A 43 -2.39 40.55 -5.05
N LEU A 44 -2.67 39.44 -4.32
CA LEU A 44 -4.04 39.03 -3.98
C LEU A 44 -4.78 40.10 -3.15
N GLU A 45 -4.07 40.84 -2.29
CA GLU A 45 -4.63 41.96 -1.53
C GLU A 45 -5.00 43.14 -2.45
N LYS A 46 -4.10 43.49 -3.39
CA LYS A 46 -4.37 44.53 -4.40
C LYS A 46 -5.56 44.20 -5.30
N GLU A 47 -5.75 42.93 -5.61
CA GLU A 47 -6.86 42.43 -6.41
C GLU A 47 -8.17 42.27 -5.62
N GLY A 48 -8.15 42.51 -4.32
CA GLY A 48 -9.34 42.35 -3.44
C GLY A 48 -9.75 40.88 -3.20
N LYS A 49 -8.89 39.95 -3.53
CA LYS A 49 -9.09 38.50 -3.31
C LYS A 49 -8.68 38.04 -1.92
N ARG A 50 -8.01 38.90 -1.17
CA ARG A 50 -7.53 38.71 0.19
C ARG A 50 -7.76 39.98 1.00
N SER A 51 -8.05 39.85 2.29
CA SER A 51 -8.21 41.00 3.21
C SER A 51 -6.99 41.09 4.12
N SER A 52 -6.42 42.28 4.25
CA SER A 52 -5.36 42.56 5.24
C SER A 52 -5.85 42.50 6.70
N ASN A 53 -7.18 42.63 6.90
CA ASN A 53 -7.84 42.65 8.22
C ASN A 53 -8.64 41.38 8.51
N PHE A 54 -8.18 40.22 8.01
CA PHE A 54 -8.85 38.95 8.28
C PHE A 54 -8.73 38.58 9.76
N MET A 55 -9.88 38.32 10.38
CA MET A 55 -9.98 37.88 11.76
C MET A 55 -10.81 36.60 11.81
N VAL A 56 -10.39 35.66 12.64
CA VAL A 56 -11.15 34.44 12.93
C VAL A 56 -12.08 34.72 14.09
N ASP A 57 -13.41 34.59 13.88
CA ASP A 57 -14.42 34.93 14.87
C ASP A 57 -14.47 33.99 16.08
N GLY A 58 -13.78 32.86 16.03
CA GLY A 58 -13.72 31.86 17.10
C GLY A 58 -13.25 30.50 16.63
N PRO A 59 -13.18 29.53 17.54
CA PRO A 59 -12.74 28.18 17.17
C PRO A 59 -13.74 27.48 16.24
N TYR A 60 -13.25 26.63 15.34
CA TYR A 60 -14.12 25.78 14.53
C TYR A 60 -14.79 24.75 15.44
N ALA A 61 -16.11 24.87 15.61
CA ALA A 61 -16.89 24.07 16.57
C ALA A 61 -17.86 23.07 15.91
N ALA A 62 -17.86 22.96 14.58
CA ALA A 62 -18.77 22.05 13.90
C ALA A 62 -18.20 20.63 13.84
N ASP A 63 -19.07 19.64 14.02
CA ASP A 63 -18.69 18.23 13.81
C ASP A 63 -18.28 17.97 12.37
N ILE A 64 -17.21 17.21 12.21
CA ILE A 64 -16.72 16.79 10.90
C ILE A 64 -16.96 15.30 10.71
N SER A 65 -17.84 14.98 9.77
CA SER A 65 -18.07 13.61 9.31
C SER A 65 -17.85 13.57 7.81
N GLU A 66 -16.68 13.09 7.37
CA GLU A 66 -16.35 12.95 5.96
C GLU A 66 -16.19 11.49 5.59
N GLY A 67 -16.79 11.10 4.45
CA GLY A 67 -16.66 9.75 3.91
C GLY A 67 -15.25 9.47 3.40
N LYS A 68 -14.84 8.20 3.50
CA LYS A 68 -13.54 7.72 3.02
C LYS A 68 -13.53 7.34 1.53
N ASN A 69 -14.56 7.69 0.77
CA ASN A 69 -14.74 7.32 -0.66
C ASN A 69 -14.16 8.37 -1.64
N ASN A 70 -13.14 9.08 -1.23
CA ASN A 70 -12.50 10.10 -2.04
C ASN A 70 -11.36 9.49 -2.88
N PRO A 71 -11.18 9.88 -4.17
CA PRO A 71 -10.10 9.38 -5.01
C PRO A 71 -8.70 9.55 -4.40
N PHE A 72 -8.39 10.72 -3.83
CA PHE A 72 -7.12 10.95 -3.14
C PHE A 72 -6.96 10.06 -1.90
N TYR A 73 -8.07 9.87 -1.14
CA TYR A 73 -8.04 8.97 0.01
C TYR A 73 -7.77 7.53 -0.42
N ASN A 74 -8.31 7.09 -1.55
CA ASN A 74 -8.20 5.72 -2.04
C ASN A 74 -6.97 5.46 -2.91
N ALA A 75 -6.25 6.52 -3.33
CA ALA A 75 -5.10 6.39 -4.23
C ALA A 75 -3.96 5.54 -3.65
N HIS A 76 -3.77 5.57 -2.34
CA HIS A 76 -2.75 4.79 -1.65
C HIS A 76 -3.20 4.44 -0.23
N SER A 77 -2.83 3.27 0.29
CA SER A 77 -3.08 2.88 1.68
C SER A 77 -2.08 3.56 2.62
N TYR A 78 -2.58 4.11 3.75
CA TYR A 78 -1.77 4.61 4.84
C TYR A 78 -2.60 4.66 6.13
N HIS A 79 -1.98 4.31 7.25
CA HIS A 79 -2.63 4.42 8.55
C HIS A 79 -2.83 5.89 8.92
N THR A 80 -3.84 6.20 9.72
CA THR A 80 -4.09 7.56 10.23
C THR A 80 -4.39 8.64 9.17
N LYS A 81 -4.58 8.29 7.91
CA LYS A 81 -4.91 9.23 6.85
C LYS A 81 -6.29 9.88 7.08
N VAL A 82 -6.34 11.20 6.99
CA VAL A 82 -7.57 12.00 7.09
C VAL A 82 -8.04 12.40 5.70
N PRO A 83 -9.34 12.28 5.35
CA PRO A 83 -9.84 12.78 4.08
C PRO A 83 -9.59 14.28 3.92
N HIS A 84 -9.09 14.73 2.77
CA HIS A 84 -8.78 16.14 2.54
C HIS A 84 -9.99 17.10 2.71
N PRO A 85 -11.26 16.73 2.42
CA PRO A 85 -12.38 17.63 2.68
C PRO A 85 -12.55 17.97 4.17
N ALA A 86 -12.18 17.04 5.08
CA ALA A 86 -12.18 17.34 6.51
C ALA A 86 -11.16 18.42 6.86
N ILE A 87 -9.95 18.33 6.28
CA ILE A 87 -8.89 19.33 6.49
C ILE A 87 -9.27 20.67 5.84
N MET A 88 -9.91 20.64 4.65
CA MET A 88 -10.38 21.86 3.98
C MET A 88 -11.30 22.72 4.86
N ARG A 89 -12.14 22.10 5.72
CA ARG A 89 -13.02 22.84 6.64
C ARG A 89 -12.23 23.74 7.57
N TYR A 90 -11.15 23.21 8.14
CA TYR A 90 -10.26 24.00 9.00
C TYR A 90 -9.51 25.07 8.18
N LEU A 91 -8.96 24.72 7.02
CA LEU A 91 -8.24 25.67 6.20
C LEU A 91 -9.13 26.84 5.74
N LEU A 92 -10.36 26.58 5.34
CA LEU A 92 -11.31 27.61 4.94
C LEU A 92 -11.75 28.50 6.11
N HIS A 93 -11.76 27.99 7.33
CA HIS A 93 -12.12 28.74 8.54
C HIS A 93 -10.97 29.62 9.04
N TYR A 94 -9.75 29.07 9.09
CA TYR A 94 -8.62 29.74 9.75
C TYR A 94 -7.70 30.50 8.80
N THR A 95 -7.85 30.37 7.49
CA THR A 95 -6.93 30.93 6.51
C THR A 95 -7.63 31.61 5.35
N GLN A 96 -6.88 32.43 4.62
CA GLN A 96 -7.28 33.08 3.38
C GLN A 96 -6.48 32.56 2.15
N PRO A 97 -6.92 32.90 0.92
CA PRO A 97 -6.11 32.65 -0.27
C PRO A 97 -4.70 33.21 -0.12
N GLY A 98 -3.70 32.42 -0.52
CA GLY A 98 -2.27 32.77 -0.42
C GLY A 98 -1.62 32.44 0.94
N ASP A 99 -2.39 32.11 2.00
CA ASP A 99 -1.80 31.75 3.29
C ASP A 99 -0.96 30.50 3.20
N ILE A 100 0.08 30.44 4.05
CA ILE A 100 0.98 29.30 4.17
C ILE A 100 0.48 28.43 5.33
N VAL A 101 0.33 27.14 5.04
CA VAL A 101 -0.08 26.12 5.99
C VAL A 101 1.11 25.19 6.22
N PHE A 102 1.49 24.99 7.47
CA PHE A 102 2.57 24.07 7.84
C PHE A 102 2.01 22.82 8.50
N ASP A 103 2.48 21.64 8.05
CA ASP A 103 2.18 20.35 8.65
C ASP A 103 3.47 19.53 8.77
N GLY A 104 4.01 19.46 9.99
CA GLY A 104 5.26 18.79 10.32
C GLY A 104 5.15 17.26 10.43
N PHE A 105 3.92 16.70 10.42
CA PHE A 105 3.62 15.27 10.52
C PHE A 105 2.58 14.86 9.48
N ALA A 106 2.82 15.29 8.24
CA ALA A 106 1.86 15.31 7.15
C ALA A 106 1.38 13.92 6.68
N GLY A 107 2.06 12.85 7.08
CA GLY A 107 1.75 11.51 6.60
C GLY A 107 1.72 11.48 5.07
N THR A 108 0.57 11.20 4.48
CA THR A 108 0.39 11.19 3.02
C THR A 108 0.24 12.57 2.38
N GLY A 109 0.46 13.66 3.12
CA GLY A 109 0.37 15.02 2.59
C GLY A 109 -1.05 15.50 2.27
N MET A 110 -2.06 14.97 2.95
CA MET A 110 -3.46 15.37 2.73
C MET A 110 -3.73 16.83 3.05
N THR A 111 -2.92 17.45 3.91
CA THR A 111 -2.95 18.90 4.18
C THR A 111 -2.58 19.71 2.93
N GLY A 112 -1.57 19.26 2.18
CA GLY A 112 -1.22 19.88 0.89
C GLY A 112 -2.31 19.73 -0.16
N VAL A 113 -2.90 18.52 -0.26
CA VAL A 113 -4.06 18.26 -1.14
C VAL A 113 -5.22 19.19 -0.78
N ALA A 114 -5.54 19.34 0.51
CA ALA A 114 -6.60 20.21 0.99
C ALA A 114 -6.32 21.68 0.68
N ALA A 115 -5.08 22.15 0.88
CA ALA A 115 -4.66 23.50 0.57
C ALA A 115 -4.86 23.86 -0.93
N ASN A 116 -4.52 22.91 -1.82
CA ASN A 116 -4.78 23.06 -3.25
C ASN A 116 -6.28 22.99 -3.58
N ALA A 117 -7.03 22.08 -2.94
CA ALA A 117 -8.45 21.86 -3.19
C ALA A 117 -9.31 23.06 -2.74
N CYS A 118 -8.84 23.91 -1.83
CA CYS A 118 -9.49 25.15 -1.46
C CYS A 118 -9.66 26.14 -2.65
N ASN A 119 -8.98 25.90 -3.79
CA ASN A 119 -9.20 26.63 -5.04
C ASN A 119 -10.27 25.99 -5.94
N ASN A 120 -10.77 24.84 -5.61
CA ASN A 120 -11.80 24.14 -6.37
C ASN A 120 -13.19 24.57 -5.92
N HIS A 121 -13.86 25.38 -6.76
CA HIS A 121 -15.19 25.90 -6.45
C HIS A 121 -16.20 24.81 -6.09
N LYS A 122 -16.20 23.67 -6.83
CA LYS A 122 -17.14 22.57 -6.59
C LYS A 122 -16.92 21.90 -5.23
N GLU A 123 -15.65 21.68 -4.86
CA GLU A 123 -15.32 21.07 -3.57
C GLU A 123 -15.63 22.01 -2.40
N VAL A 124 -15.31 23.29 -2.53
CA VAL A 124 -15.61 24.30 -1.49
C VAL A 124 -17.13 24.46 -1.30
N MET A 125 -17.89 24.52 -2.39
CA MET A 125 -19.35 24.63 -2.31
C MET A 125 -20.04 23.37 -1.78
N ALA A 126 -19.40 22.21 -1.89
CA ALA A 126 -19.89 20.97 -1.27
C ALA A 126 -19.75 20.98 0.27
N ILE A 127 -18.89 21.82 0.82
CA ILE A 127 -18.70 21.96 2.26
C ILE A 127 -19.80 22.87 2.82
N LYS A 128 -20.73 22.28 3.59
CA LYS A 128 -21.86 23.01 4.18
C LYS A 128 -21.40 24.17 5.07
N GLY A 129 -22.03 25.33 4.89
CA GLY A 129 -21.82 26.50 5.75
C GLY A 129 -20.59 27.36 5.40
N GLN A 130 -19.83 27.00 4.40
CA GLN A 130 -18.68 27.81 3.97
C GLN A 130 -19.11 28.91 2.99
N LYS A 131 -18.85 30.14 3.36
CA LYS A 131 -19.01 31.32 2.49
C LYS A 131 -17.62 31.73 1.96
N SER A 132 -17.52 31.78 0.64
CA SER A 132 -16.66 32.66 -0.17
C SER A 132 -15.17 32.89 0.19
N ASN A 133 -14.45 31.95 0.79
CA ASN A 133 -13.00 32.10 0.96
C ASN A 133 -12.22 31.19 -0.03
N ILE A 134 -12.74 31.14 -1.28
CA ILE A 134 -12.18 30.29 -2.34
C ILE A 134 -10.86 30.88 -2.81
N GLY A 135 -9.85 30.02 -2.88
CA GLY A 135 -8.53 30.36 -3.38
C GLY A 135 -7.50 29.37 -2.86
N LYS A 136 -6.39 29.28 -3.56
CA LYS A 136 -5.31 28.36 -3.23
C LYS A 136 -4.59 28.83 -1.95
N ARG A 137 -4.28 27.89 -1.05
CA ARG A 137 -3.31 28.06 0.04
C ARG A 137 -2.02 27.37 -0.39
N LYS A 138 -0.92 27.82 0.16
CA LYS A 138 0.39 27.19 0.03
C LYS A 138 0.56 26.21 1.18
N ALA A 139 1.23 25.08 0.96
CA ALA A 139 1.46 24.11 2.02
C ALA A 139 2.93 23.73 2.09
N ILE A 140 3.47 23.75 3.30
CA ILE A 140 4.75 23.17 3.65
C ILE A 140 4.43 21.90 4.42
N VAL A 141 4.74 20.75 3.86
CA VAL A 141 4.44 19.43 4.43
C VAL A 141 5.73 18.66 4.64
N SER A 142 5.86 18.03 5.80
CA SER A 142 7.04 17.27 6.19
C SER A 142 6.60 16.01 6.92
N ASP A 143 7.40 14.95 6.82
CA ASP A 143 7.20 13.72 7.61
C ASP A 143 8.54 13.00 7.79
N LEU A 144 8.69 12.28 8.91
CA LEU A 144 9.89 11.50 9.21
C LEU A 144 10.00 10.22 8.38
N ALA A 145 8.86 9.68 7.94
CA ALA A 145 8.82 8.42 7.22
C ALA A 145 9.07 8.64 5.71
N PRO A 146 10.11 8.02 5.11
CA PRO A 146 10.36 8.13 3.67
C PRO A 146 9.18 7.69 2.82
N TYR A 147 8.43 6.71 3.31
CA TYR A 147 7.23 6.22 2.65
C TYR A 147 6.11 7.27 2.64
N ALA A 148 5.92 7.98 3.74
CA ALA A 148 4.99 9.11 3.82
C ALA A 148 5.42 10.24 2.88
N TYR A 149 6.71 10.60 2.91
CA TYR A 149 7.27 11.58 1.99
C TYR A 149 7.01 11.22 0.53
N HIS A 150 7.29 9.97 0.12
CA HIS A 150 7.04 9.50 -1.25
C HIS A 150 5.57 9.63 -1.66
N ILE A 151 4.64 9.23 -0.79
CA ILE A 151 3.21 9.35 -1.08
C ILE A 151 2.81 10.83 -1.18
N SER A 152 3.29 11.64 -0.24
CA SER A 152 3.02 13.07 -0.17
C SER A 152 3.52 13.83 -1.41
N SER A 153 4.75 13.54 -1.87
CA SER A 153 5.34 14.17 -3.05
C SER A 153 4.53 13.90 -4.32
N VAL A 154 4.04 12.67 -4.47
CA VAL A 154 3.21 12.32 -5.62
C VAL A 154 1.82 12.95 -5.53
N LEU A 155 1.14 12.90 -4.38
CA LEU A 155 -0.21 13.47 -4.25
C LEU A 155 -0.24 14.99 -4.40
N ASN A 156 0.86 15.67 -4.09
CA ASN A 156 0.99 17.13 -4.19
C ASN A 156 1.81 17.59 -5.41
N GLY A 157 2.40 16.66 -6.15
CA GLY A 157 3.24 16.92 -7.30
C GLY A 157 2.46 17.20 -8.59
N LYS A 158 3.20 17.66 -9.60
CA LYS A 158 2.69 17.82 -10.97
C LYS A 158 3.35 16.77 -11.85
N PHE A 159 2.55 15.92 -12.50
CA PHE A 159 3.01 14.81 -13.33
C PHE A 159 2.33 14.82 -14.70
N ASN A 160 3.00 14.26 -15.69
CA ASN A 160 2.42 13.98 -17.00
C ASN A 160 1.64 12.65 -16.96
N LEU A 161 0.33 12.73 -16.77
CA LEU A 161 -0.52 11.54 -16.66
C LEU A 161 -0.66 10.75 -17.98
N THR A 162 -0.46 11.39 -19.13
CA THR A 162 -0.45 10.70 -20.44
C THR A 162 0.77 9.79 -20.53
N GLN A 163 1.95 10.34 -20.28
CA GLN A 163 3.20 9.59 -20.27
C GLN A 163 3.17 8.44 -19.24
N PHE A 164 2.59 8.70 -18.06
CA PHE A 164 2.40 7.65 -17.05
C PHE A 164 1.54 6.51 -17.57
N ARG A 165 0.38 6.80 -18.18
CA ARG A 165 -0.52 5.76 -18.72
C ARG A 165 0.16 4.93 -19.80
N GLU A 166 0.83 5.57 -20.73
CA GLU A 166 1.59 4.91 -21.81
C GLU A 166 2.65 3.98 -21.22
N LYS A 167 3.45 4.49 -20.29
CA LYS A 167 4.54 3.71 -19.70
C LYS A 167 4.02 2.55 -18.82
N SER A 168 3.04 2.81 -17.97
CA SER A 168 2.46 1.76 -17.11
C SER A 168 1.80 0.64 -17.93
N ASN A 169 1.09 0.99 -19.01
CA ASN A 169 0.53 0.00 -19.94
C ASN A 169 1.64 -0.80 -20.62
N SER A 170 2.68 -0.13 -21.14
CA SER A 170 3.83 -0.82 -21.76
C SER A 170 4.52 -1.80 -20.79
N ILE A 171 4.68 -1.42 -19.52
CA ILE A 171 5.22 -2.33 -18.49
C ILE A 171 4.30 -3.53 -18.30
N LEU A 172 2.97 -3.30 -18.16
CA LEU A 172 2.01 -4.40 -17.98
C LEU A 172 1.98 -5.33 -19.19
N GLU A 173 1.98 -4.82 -20.40
CA GLU A 173 2.03 -5.63 -21.63
C GLU A 173 3.26 -6.53 -21.66
N LYS A 174 4.45 -5.98 -21.44
CA LYS A 174 5.69 -6.79 -21.35
C LYS A 174 5.63 -7.88 -20.28
N VAL A 175 5.11 -7.55 -19.10
CA VAL A 175 5.00 -8.51 -18.00
C VAL A 175 3.98 -9.59 -18.32
N LEU A 176 2.85 -9.24 -18.95
CA LEU A 176 1.82 -10.20 -19.37
C LEU A 176 2.29 -11.09 -20.51
N ASP A 177 3.02 -10.57 -21.48
CA ASP A 177 3.62 -11.39 -22.55
C ASP A 177 4.58 -12.44 -22.00
N LYS A 178 5.38 -12.08 -21.00
CA LYS A 178 6.37 -12.96 -20.38
C LYS A 178 5.77 -13.94 -19.38
N PHE A 179 4.84 -13.46 -18.55
CA PHE A 179 4.36 -14.18 -17.36
C PHE A 179 2.84 -14.28 -17.25
N GLY A 180 2.07 -13.82 -18.23
CA GLY A 180 0.60 -13.87 -18.17
C GLY A 180 0.02 -15.29 -18.01
N TRP A 181 0.78 -16.32 -18.44
CA TRP A 181 0.42 -17.72 -18.21
C TRP A 181 0.26 -18.08 -16.71
N ILE A 182 0.87 -17.33 -15.80
CA ILE A 182 0.74 -17.52 -14.35
C ILE A 182 -0.73 -17.37 -13.90
N TYR A 183 -1.47 -16.47 -14.54
CA TYR A 183 -2.85 -16.19 -14.21
C TYR A 183 -3.84 -16.79 -15.24
N GLN A 184 -3.50 -17.93 -15.81
CA GLN A 184 -4.37 -18.68 -16.71
C GLN A 184 -4.70 -20.05 -16.14
N THR A 185 -5.94 -20.49 -16.33
CA THR A 185 -6.42 -21.85 -16.03
C THR A 185 -7.27 -22.35 -17.20
N ASN A 186 -7.57 -23.64 -17.23
CA ASN A 186 -8.50 -24.21 -18.20
C ASN A 186 -9.82 -24.56 -17.50
N VAL A 187 -10.93 -24.24 -18.16
CA VAL A 187 -12.27 -24.58 -17.70
C VAL A 187 -13.05 -25.13 -18.88
N ASN A 188 -13.46 -26.40 -18.80
CA ASN A 188 -14.18 -27.08 -19.87
C ASN A 188 -13.48 -27.01 -21.26
N GLY A 189 -12.14 -27.06 -21.27
CA GLY A 189 -11.33 -26.97 -22.49
C GLY A 189 -11.03 -25.54 -22.97
N GLU A 190 -11.59 -24.51 -22.35
CA GLU A 190 -11.35 -23.10 -22.68
C GLU A 190 -10.33 -22.47 -21.70
N LYS A 191 -9.50 -21.57 -22.25
CA LYS A 191 -8.62 -20.74 -21.40
C LYS A 191 -9.45 -19.70 -20.63
N ALA A 192 -9.20 -19.59 -19.34
CA ALA A 192 -9.81 -18.62 -18.45
C ALA A 192 -8.75 -17.85 -17.67
N GLU A 193 -9.03 -16.57 -17.41
CA GLU A 193 -8.19 -15.70 -16.60
C GLU A 193 -8.46 -15.96 -15.10
N ILE A 194 -7.41 -16.14 -14.33
CA ILE A 194 -7.49 -16.29 -12.87
C ILE A 194 -7.66 -14.90 -12.25
N ILE A 195 -8.75 -14.67 -11.53
CA ILE A 195 -9.03 -13.44 -10.78
C ILE A 195 -8.28 -13.48 -9.43
N TYR A 196 -8.42 -14.61 -8.72
CA TYR A 196 -7.67 -14.90 -7.49
C TYR A 196 -7.60 -16.39 -7.23
N SER A 197 -6.64 -16.79 -6.40
CA SER A 197 -6.53 -18.17 -5.89
C SER A 197 -6.60 -18.15 -4.37
N VAL A 198 -7.28 -19.13 -3.80
CA VAL A 198 -7.33 -19.35 -2.36
C VAL A 198 -6.30 -20.40 -1.98
N LEU A 199 -5.44 -20.07 -1.03
CA LEU A 199 -4.45 -20.97 -0.48
C LEU A 199 -4.81 -21.28 0.97
N SER A 200 -4.75 -22.56 1.32
CA SER A 200 -4.91 -23.04 2.69
C SER A 200 -3.56 -23.22 3.36
N GLU A 201 -3.46 -22.83 4.62
CA GLU A 201 -2.36 -23.27 5.49
C GLU A 201 -2.52 -24.77 5.84
N ARG A 202 -1.40 -25.42 6.13
CA ARG A 202 -1.38 -26.75 6.72
C ARG A 202 -1.26 -26.65 8.23
N ILE A 203 -1.95 -27.54 8.93
CA ILE A 203 -2.01 -27.63 10.38
C ILE A 203 -1.42 -28.96 10.83
N ILE A 204 -0.73 -28.98 11.98
CA ILE A 204 -0.33 -30.21 12.66
C ILE A 204 -1.33 -30.51 13.75
N CYS A 205 -1.91 -31.70 13.74
CA CYS A 205 -2.81 -32.14 14.80
C CYS A 205 -2.04 -32.26 16.13
N LYS A 206 -2.57 -31.68 17.18
CA LYS A 206 -1.97 -31.71 18.52
C LYS A 206 -1.89 -33.11 19.15
N GLU A 207 -2.79 -34.04 18.74
CA GLU A 207 -2.85 -35.39 19.29
C GLU A 207 -2.03 -36.39 18.45
N CYS A 208 -2.33 -36.52 17.17
CA CYS A 208 -1.67 -37.54 16.34
C CYS A 208 -0.44 -37.02 15.55
N LEU A 209 -0.11 -35.73 15.65
CA LEU A 209 1.03 -35.03 15.02
C LEU A 209 1.06 -35.13 13.48
N LYS A 210 -0.02 -35.59 12.86
CA LYS A 210 -0.14 -35.62 11.40
C LYS A 210 -0.61 -34.29 10.88
N ASP A 211 -0.06 -33.88 9.72
CA ASP A 211 -0.45 -32.66 9.06
C ASP A 211 -1.68 -32.86 8.17
N PHE A 212 -2.50 -31.81 8.06
CA PHE A 212 -3.68 -31.77 7.22
C PHE A 212 -3.99 -30.33 6.79
N SER A 213 -4.83 -30.18 5.78
CA SER A 213 -5.26 -28.89 5.28
C SER A 213 -6.28 -28.24 6.23
N TYR A 214 -6.06 -26.98 6.57
CA TYR A 214 -7.05 -26.20 7.33
C TYR A 214 -8.39 -26.10 6.58
N TRP A 215 -8.33 -25.88 5.24
CA TRP A 215 -9.51 -25.81 4.39
C TRP A 215 -10.40 -27.04 4.52
N ASP A 216 -9.81 -28.24 4.39
CA ASP A 216 -10.56 -29.50 4.34
C ASP A 216 -11.24 -29.85 5.65
N SER A 217 -10.86 -29.22 6.75
CA SER A 217 -11.39 -29.53 8.09
C SER A 217 -12.21 -28.39 8.71
N ALA A 218 -11.96 -27.14 8.31
CA ALA A 218 -12.56 -25.97 8.95
C ALA A 218 -13.51 -25.18 8.03
N VAL A 219 -13.47 -25.41 6.71
CA VAL A 219 -14.26 -24.65 5.75
C VAL A 219 -15.38 -25.50 5.19
N ASP A 220 -16.60 -25.10 5.46
CA ASP A 220 -17.79 -25.54 4.75
C ASP A 220 -18.09 -24.50 3.67
N PHE A 221 -17.68 -24.82 2.45
CA PHE A 221 -17.79 -23.89 1.34
C PHE A 221 -19.23 -23.66 0.90
N ASP A 222 -20.07 -24.70 0.92
CA ASP A 222 -21.46 -24.66 0.44
C ASP A 222 -22.34 -23.79 1.35
N HIS A 223 -22.05 -23.76 2.66
CA HIS A 223 -22.77 -22.95 3.62
C HIS A 223 -22.03 -21.66 4.01
N SER A 224 -20.88 -21.36 3.38
CA SER A 224 -20.06 -20.20 3.69
C SER A 224 -19.63 -20.11 5.17
N ILE A 225 -19.33 -21.24 5.78
CA ILE A 225 -18.94 -21.33 7.20
C ILE A 225 -17.44 -21.61 7.33
N VAL A 226 -16.78 -20.86 8.20
CA VAL A 226 -15.40 -21.15 8.65
C VAL A 226 -15.44 -21.45 10.14
N SER A 227 -15.25 -22.72 10.50
CA SER A 227 -15.32 -23.18 11.88
C SER A 227 -14.09 -22.75 12.68
N ALA A 228 -14.33 -22.22 13.88
CA ALA A 228 -13.27 -21.90 14.83
C ALA A 228 -12.69 -23.16 15.51
N ILE A 229 -13.51 -24.21 15.62
CA ILE A 229 -13.16 -25.53 16.12
C ILE A 229 -13.42 -26.54 15.00
N TYR A 230 -12.47 -27.40 14.72
CA TYR A 230 -12.53 -28.36 13.63
C TYR A 230 -11.85 -29.68 14.01
N LEU A 231 -12.23 -30.76 13.35
CA LEU A 231 -11.75 -32.10 13.68
C LEU A 231 -10.54 -32.47 12.78
N CYS A 232 -9.58 -33.16 13.38
CA CYS A 232 -8.51 -33.80 12.61
C CYS A 232 -9.08 -34.92 11.74
N PRO A 233 -8.89 -34.91 10.40
CA PRO A 233 -9.42 -35.95 9.52
C PRO A 233 -8.75 -37.32 9.70
N LYS A 234 -7.66 -37.37 10.48
CA LYS A 234 -6.89 -38.59 10.71
C LYS A 234 -7.24 -39.31 12.01
N CYS A 235 -7.54 -38.59 13.12
CA CYS A 235 -7.80 -39.16 14.43
C CYS A 235 -9.05 -38.62 15.09
N GLY A 236 -9.81 -37.69 14.51
CA GLY A 236 -11.01 -37.11 15.06
C GLY A 236 -10.81 -36.13 16.21
N ALA A 237 -9.58 -35.85 16.62
CA ALA A 237 -9.32 -34.92 17.72
C ALA A 237 -9.70 -33.47 17.34
N GLU A 238 -10.27 -32.76 18.32
CA GLU A 238 -10.59 -31.32 18.16
C GLU A 238 -9.33 -30.49 18.11
N ASN A 239 -9.29 -29.58 17.13
CA ASN A 239 -8.29 -28.56 16.96
C ASN A 239 -8.94 -27.17 16.85
N SER A 240 -8.20 -26.11 17.12
CA SER A 240 -8.67 -24.74 16.94
C SER A 240 -7.53 -23.82 16.50
N ASN A 241 -7.86 -22.69 15.88
CA ASN A 241 -6.87 -21.71 15.47
C ASN A 241 -6.05 -21.10 16.61
N LYS A 242 -6.53 -21.23 17.86
CA LYS A 242 -5.82 -20.72 19.05
C LYS A 242 -4.83 -21.72 19.62
N ILE A 243 -5.09 -23.02 19.42
CA ILE A 243 -4.38 -24.13 20.08
C ILE A 243 -3.48 -24.87 19.08
N SER A 244 -3.88 -24.94 17.80
CA SER A 244 -3.13 -25.68 16.78
C SER A 244 -1.81 -25.00 16.46
N ASP A 245 -0.74 -25.74 16.50
CA ASP A 245 0.54 -25.32 16.00
C ASP A 245 0.52 -25.26 14.47
N LYS A 246 0.98 -24.16 13.94
CA LYS A 246 1.14 -24.02 12.48
C LYS A 246 2.21 -24.99 12.00
N HIS A 247 1.97 -25.63 10.86
CA HIS A 247 2.95 -26.52 10.26
C HIS A 247 4.07 -25.71 9.60
N PHE A 248 5.30 -25.96 10.03
CA PHE A 248 6.51 -25.43 9.42
C PHE A 248 7.34 -26.56 8.87
N LYS A 249 7.87 -26.38 7.66
CA LYS A 249 8.84 -27.28 7.03
C LYS A 249 10.09 -26.51 6.67
N THR A 250 11.23 -27.20 6.69
CA THR A 250 12.47 -26.64 6.16
C THR A 250 12.43 -26.71 4.64
N PHE A 251 12.59 -25.55 4.01
CA PHE A 251 12.73 -25.39 2.57
C PHE A 251 14.01 -24.62 2.27
N TYR A 252 14.67 -24.97 1.18
CA TYR A 252 15.68 -24.11 0.61
C TYR A 252 15.00 -22.94 -0.09
N ASP A 253 15.37 -21.74 0.29
CA ASP A 253 14.87 -20.51 -0.29
C ASP A 253 15.92 -19.96 -1.27
N PRO A 254 15.69 -20.05 -2.58
CA PRO A 254 16.68 -19.63 -3.59
C PRO A 254 16.89 -18.11 -3.60
N ILE A 255 15.88 -17.32 -3.17
CA ILE A 255 15.97 -15.86 -3.12
C ILE A 255 16.83 -15.41 -1.94
N ALA A 256 16.64 -16.03 -0.78
CA ALA A 256 17.44 -15.78 0.42
C ALA A 256 18.78 -16.50 0.42
N ASN A 257 18.93 -17.51 -0.45
CA ASN A 257 20.09 -18.42 -0.54
C ASN A 257 20.39 -19.13 0.79
N GLU A 258 19.32 -19.56 1.48
CA GLU A 258 19.43 -20.29 2.76
C GLU A 258 18.27 -21.27 2.95
N SER A 259 18.52 -22.30 3.79
CA SER A 259 17.45 -23.20 4.24
C SER A 259 16.79 -22.63 5.50
N ARG A 260 15.46 -22.49 5.49
CA ARG A 260 14.71 -21.90 6.58
C ARG A 260 13.33 -22.51 6.77
N LEU A 261 12.76 -22.30 7.93
CA LEU A 261 11.43 -22.78 8.26
C LEU A 261 10.36 -21.88 7.67
N LEU A 262 9.58 -22.41 6.75
CA LEU A 262 8.45 -21.72 6.11
C LEU A 262 7.16 -22.52 6.27
N LYS A 263 6.03 -21.82 6.27
CA LYS A 263 4.71 -22.47 6.25
C LYS A 263 4.40 -22.97 4.84
N PRO A 264 4.11 -24.28 4.65
CA PRO A 264 3.58 -24.76 3.38
C PRO A 264 2.14 -24.28 3.17
N TYR A 265 1.85 -23.93 1.93
CA TYR A 265 0.50 -23.56 1.48
C TYR A 265 0.07 -24.51 0.37
N GLU A 266 -1.24 -24.70 0.28
CA GLU A 266 -1.89 -25.59 -0.68
C GLU A 266 -3.00 -24.82 -1.41
N TYR A 267 -3.03 -24.88 -2.74
CA TYR A 267 -4.09 -24.28 -3.53
C TYR A 267 -5.39 -25.06 -3.35
N LYS A 268 -6.50 -24.37 -3.08
CA LYS A 268 -7.81 -24.99 -2.83
C LYS A 268 -8.89 -24.53 -3.79
N LEU A 269 -8.82 -23.28 -4.24
CA LEU A 269 -9.84 -22.72 -5.09
C LEU A 269 -9.21 -21.71 -6.06
N ILE A 270 -9.71 -21.71 -7.29
CA ILE A 270 -9.39 -20.71 -8.29
C ILE A 270 -10.69 -20.01 -8.70
N SER A 271 -10.74 -18.69 -8.51
CA SER A 271 -11.77 -17.86 -9.15
C SER A 271 -11.27 -17.42 -10.51
N TYR A 272 -12.12 -17.57 -11.51
CA TYR A 272 -11.76 -17.31 -12.90
C TYR A 272 -12.80 -16.48 -13.65
N LYS A 273 -12.37 -15.90 -14.78
CA LYS A 273 -13.19 -15.25 -15.78
C LYS A 273 -12.89 -15.87 -17.13
N SER A 274 -13.91 -16.40 -17.78
CA SER A 274 -13.86 -16.92 -19.16
C SER A 274 -14.80 -16.12 -20.08
N ILE A 275 -14.88 -16.49 -21.34
CA ILE A 275 -15.84 -15.93 -22.31
C ILE A 275 -17.28 -16.20 -21.84
N SER A 276 -17.52 -17.37 -21.24
CA SER A 276 -18.83 -17.77 -20.71
C SER A 276 -19.19 -17.11 -19.37
N GLY A 277 -18.29 -16.35 -18.75
CA GLY A 277 -18.55 -15.63 -17.50
C GLY A 277 -17.53 -15.88 -16.41
N ARG A 278 -17.93 -15.60 -15.16
CA ARG A 278 -17.12 -15.82 -13.95
C ARG A 278 -17.54 -17.11 -13.26
N GLY A 279 -16.59 -17.80 -12.69
CA GLY A 279 -16.86 -19.01 -11.91
C GLY A 279 -15.77 -19.33 -10.89
N LEU A 280 -15.99 -20.44 -10.19
CA LEU A 280 -15.09 -20.99 -9.18
C LEU A 280 -14.72 -22.42 -9.56
N LYS A 281 -13.45 -22.77 -9.39
CA LYS A 281 -12.89 -24.11 -9.63
C LYS A 281 -12.30 -24.61 -8.31
N LEU A 282 -12.98 -25.56 -7.67
CA LEU A 282 -12.57 -26.16 -6.39
C LEU A 282 -11.55 -27.30 -6.58
N ASN A 283 -11.72 -28.06 -7.68
CA ASN A 283 -10.85 -29.18 -8.00
C ASN A 283 -9.83 -28.75 -9.06
N LEU A 284 -8.57 -28.64 -8.68
CA LEU A 284 -7.48 -28.33 -9.59
C LEU A 284 -7.20 -29.57 -10.46
N ASP A 285 -7.10 -29.35 -11.77
CA ASP A 285 -6.74 -30.40 -12.73
C ASP A 285 -5.23 -30.46 -13.01
N GLN A 286 -4.83 -31.38 -13.90
CA GLN A 286 -3.44 -31.55 -14.26
C GLN A 286 -2.82 -30.27 -14.83
N THR A 287 -3.58 -29.47 -15.57
CA THR A 287 -3.07 -28.23 -16.17
C THR A 287 -2.77 -27.17 -15.10
N ASP A 288 -3.55 -27.14 -14.02
CA ASP A 288 -3.27 -26.28 -12.88
C ASP A 288 -2.03 -26.74 -12.12
N HIS A 289 -1.86 -28.05 -11.93
CA HIS A 289 -0.67 -28.62 -11.30
C HIS A 289 0.59 -28.35 -12.13
N ASP A 290 0.52 -28.49 -13.44
CA ASP A 290 1.64 -28.20 -14.36
C ASP A 290 2.00 -26.70 -14.31
N ARG A 291 0.99 -25.83 -14.26
CA ARG A 291 1.17 -24.38 -14.07
C ARG A 291 1.86 -24.07 -12.73
N ILE A 292 1.42 -24.69 -11.64
CA ILE A 292 2.02 -24.52 -10.30
C ILE A 292 3.48 -24.98 -10.30
N ASN A 293 3.78 -26.14 -10.90
CA ASN A 293 5.15 -26.64 -11.02
C ASN A 293 6.03 -25.70 -11.86
N LYS A 294 5.47 -25.12 -12.92
CA LYS A 294 6.16 -24.12 -13.73
C LYS A 294 6.41 -22.81 -12.96
N ILE A 295 5.50 -22.39 -12.09
CA ILE A 295 5.70 -21.25 -11.17
C ILE A 295 6.87 -21.53 -10.22
N GLU A 296 6.92 -22.73 -9.60
CA GLU A 296 8.00 -23.14 -8.70
C GLU A 296 9.36 -23.06 -9.42
N SER A 297 9.49 -23.70 -10.57
CA SER A 297 10.72 -23.71 -11.34
C SER A 297 11.12 -22.33 -11.90
N THR A 298 10.16 -21.43 -12.13
CA THR A 298 10.43 -20.05 -12.54
C THR A 298 10.93 -19.22 -11.37
N TYR A 299 10.31 -19.38 -10.20
CA TYR A 299 10.73 -18.72 -8.97
C TYR A 299 12.16 -19.10 -8.57
N GLU A 300 12.52 -20.38 -8.66
CA GLU A 300 13.88 -20.88 -8.37
C GLU A 300 14.98 -20.27 -9.26
N ARG A 301 14.61 -19.82 -10.46
CA ARG A 301 15.53 -19.20 -11.44
C ARG A 301 15.55 -17.68 -11.40
N LEU A 302 14.81 -17.05 -10.48
CA LEU A 302 14.84 -15.60 -10.35
C LEU A 302 16.21 -15.10 -9.90
N ASN A 303 16.78 -14.20 -10.67
CA ASN A 303 18.00 -13.50 -10.30
C ASN A 303 17.65 -12.19 -9.58
N THR A 304 17.26 -12.27 -8.33
CA THR A 304 16.91 -11.12 -7.51
C THR A 304 17.52 -11.26 -6.11
N LYS A 305 17.69 -10.12 -5.44
CA LYS A 305 18.16 -10.08 -4.05
C LYS A 305 16.98 -9.91 -3.12
N SER A 306 17.00 -10.66 -2.05
CA SER A 306 16.03 -10.51 -0.98
C SER A 306 16.40 -9.39 -0.02
N ILE A 307 15.38 -8.72 0.50
CA ILE A 307 15.52 -7.74 1.57
C ILE A 307 15.01 -8.40 2.84
N LYS A 308 15.93 -8.60 3.80
CA LYS A 308 15.58 -9.04 5.15
C LYS A 308 15.07 -7.84 5.93
N PHE A 309 13.89 -7.94 6.50
CA PHE A 309 13.36 -6.85 7.32
C PHE A 309 13.72 -7.04 8.79
N LEU A 310 13.72 -5.94 9.53
CA LEU A 310 13.97 -5.98 10.96
C LEU A 310 12.80 -6.66 11.68
N LYS A 311 13.08 -7.69 12.48
CA LYS A 311 12.05 -8.40 13.26
C LYS A 311 11.46 -7.52 14.37
N LYS A 312 12.27 -6.62 14.95
CA LYS A 312 11.81 -5.70 16.00
C LYS A 312 10.69 -4.82 15.48
N GLY A 313 9.53 -4.90 16.11
CA GLY A 313 8.33 -4.17 15.68
C GLY A 313 7.37 -4.96 14.79
N THR A 314 7.74 -6.17 14.28
CA THR A 314 6.82 -7.05 13.56
C THR A 314 6.25 -8.17 14.43
N GLU A 315 6.86 -8.44 15.58
CA GLU A 315 6.49 -9.52 16.52
C GLU A 315 5.43 -9.07 17.52
N TRP A 316 4.43 -8.33 17.08
CA TRP A 316 3.35 -7.85 17.93
C TRP A 316 2.02 -7.79 17.18
N GLY A 317 0.94 -7.56 17.91
CA GLY A 317 -0.40 -7.42 17.36
C GLY A 317 -1.10 -8.75 17.10
N ASP A 318 -2.35 -8.66 16.64
CA ASP A 318 -3.23 -9.82 16.44
C ASP A 318 -2.75 -10.78 15.36
N THR A 319 -2.20 -10.25 14.27
CA THR A 319 -1.70 -11.07 13.17
C THR A 319 -0.49 -11.91 13.59
N TRP A 320 0.37 -11.36 14.42
CA TRP A 320 1.48 -12.10 15.03
C TRP A 320 0.98 -13.17 16.01
N ARG A 321 0.12 -12.78 16.96
CA ARG A 321 -0.45 -13.72 17.95
C ARG A 321 -1.19 -14.88 17.31
N LYS A 322 -1.87 -14.63 16.18
CA LYS A 322 -2.54 -15.67 15.38
C LYS A 322 -1.58 -16.46 14.48
N GLY A 323 -0.29 -16.13 14.49
CA GLY A 323 0.73 -16.79 13.68
C GLY A 323 0.59 -16.59 12.18
N ILE A 324 -0.13 -15.54 11.73
CA ILE A 324 -0.39 -15.30 10.30
C ILE A 324 0.92 -15.05 9.55
N HIS A 325 1.76 -14.15 10.08
CA HIS A 325 3.07 -13.84 9.49
C HIS A 325 4.25 -14.42 10.29
N LYS A 326 3.99 -15.38 11.19
CA LYS A 326 5.06 -16.11 11.88
C LYS A 326 5.92 -16.85 10.86
N GLY A 327 7.23 -16.68 10.95
CA GLY A 327 8.22 -17.24 10.00
C GLY A 327 8.53 -16.34 8.81
N PHE A 328 7.88 -15.19 8.65
CA PHE A 328 8.30 -14.21 7.64
C PHE A 328 9.53 -13.47 8.13
N GLU A 329 10.57 -13.45 7.31
CA GLU A 329 11.86 -12.79 7.59
C GLU A 329 12.28 -11.87 6.45
N TYR A 330 11.75 -12.10 5.26
CA TYR A 330 12.10 -11.37 4.04
C TYR A 330 10.85 -10.78 3.38
N VAL A 331 11.03 -9.70 2.63
CA VAL A 331 9.92 -9.02 1.95
C VAL A 331 9.17 -9.98 1.01
N HIS A 332 9.86 -10.90 0.33
CA HIS A 332 9.21 -11.86 -0.56
C HIS A 332 8.33 -12.88 0.17
N ASP A 333 8.49 -13.06 1.50
CA ASP A 333 7.62 -13.95 2.27
C ASP A 333 6.16 -13.48 2.33
N PHE A 334 5.92 -12.20 2.12
CA PHE A 334 4.57 -11.67 2.06
C PHE A 334 3.80 -12.06 0.80
N TYR A 335 4.47 -12.56 -0.22
CA TYR A 335 3.88 -12.91 -1.51
C TYR A 335 3.79 -14.42 -1.72
N THR A 336 2.85 -14.85 -2.56
CA THR A 336 2.95 -16.15 -3.20
C THR A 336 4.08 -16.13 -4.21
N LYS A 337 4.66 -17.27 -4.56
CA LYS A 337 5.70 -17.34 -5.60
C LYS A 337 5.22 -16.76 -6.93
N ALA A 338 3.96 -17.02 -7.29
CA ALA A 338 3.30 -16.46 -8.46
C ALA A 338 3.32 -14.93 -8.46
N ASN A 339 2.82 -14.33 -7.38
CA ASN A 339 2.75 -12.88 -7.26
C ASN A 339 4.15 -12.26 -7.15
N PHE A 340 5.09 -12.91 -6.48
CA PHE A 340 6.45 -12.39 -6.36
C PHE A 340 7.17 -12.31 -7.69
N ILE A 341 7.02 -13.30 -8.59
CA ILE A 341 7.56 -13.25 -9.95
C ILE A 341 7.09 -11.98 -10.67
N ILE A 342 5.79 -11.70 -10.62
CA ILE A 342 5.19 -10.53 -11.29
C ILE A 342 5.64 -9.22 -10.64
N VAL A 343 5.60 -9.15 -9.31
CA VAL A 343 6.01 -7.96 -8.54
C VAL A 343 7.47 -7.62 -8.82
N ASN A 344 8.34 -8.62 -8.84
CA ASN A 344 9.76 -8.43 -9.15
C ASN A 344 9.98 -7.93 -10.59
N GLU A 345 9.29 -8.50 -11.58
CA GLU A 345 9.43 -8.07 -12.99
C GLU A 345 8.92 -6.63 -13.20
N ILE A 346 7.77 -6.27 -12.61
CA ILE A 346 7.26 -4.89 -12.67
C ILE A 346 8.28 -3.92 -12.04
N LEU A 347 8.82 -4.26 -10.88
CA LEU A 347 9.80 -3.44 -10.18
C LEU A 347 11.08 -3.26 -11.02
N ASP A 348 11.53 -4.32 -11.68
CA ASP A 348 12.73 -4.27 -12.52
C ASP A 348 12.49 -3.43 -13.78
N GLU A 349 11.30 -3.46 -14.39
CA GLU A 349 10.94 -2.56 -15.48
C GLU A 349 10.87 -1.08 -15.02
N ILE A 350 10.31 -0.81 -13.82
CA ILE A 350 10.27 0.55 -13.25
C ILE A 350 11.69 1.08 -12.97
N LYS A 351 12.60 0.24 -12.49
CA LYS A 351 14.00 0.65 -12.22
C LYS A 351 14.74 1.12 -13.46
N LYS A 352 14.37 0.65 -14.66
CA LYS A 352 14.96 1.04 -15.95
C LYS A 352 14.51 2.42 -16.42
N GLU A 353 13.47 3.02 -15.79
CA GLU A 353 13.02 4.34 -16.15
C GLU A 353 14.06 5.40 -15.74
N GLU A 354 14.41 6.30 -16.66
CA GLU A 354 15.42 7.33 -16.46
C GLU A 354 14.81 8.66 -16.01
N ASP A 355 13.58 8.96 -16.44
CA ASP A 355 12.85 10.14 -15.96
C ASP A 355 12.46 9.95 -14.49
N LEU A 356 13.12 10.68 -13.60
CA LEU A 356 12.94 10.56 -12.16
C LEU A 356 11.50 10.86 -11.71
N LYS A 357 10.83 11.83 -12.35
CA LYS A 357 9.43 12.14 -12.00
C LYS A 357 8.47 11.04 -12.44
N LEU A 358 8.67 10.52 -13.65
CA LEU A 358 7.88 9.39 -14.13
C LEU A 358 8.13 8.14 -13.28
N LYS A 359 9.38 7.87 -12.94
CA LYS A 359 9.77 6.77 -12.05
C LYS A 359 9.12 6.87 -10.68
N GLU A 360 9.07 8.07 -10.10
CA GLU A 360 8.40 8.32 -8.81
C GLU A 360 6.90 7.98 -8.90
N LEU A 361 6.22 8.41 -9.95
CA LEU A 361 4.80 8.12 -10.16
C LEU A 361 4.53 6.62 -10.44
N LEU A 362 5.40 5.96 -11.20
CA LEU A 362 5.34 4.52 -11.42
C LEU A 362 5.56 3.75 -10.11
N MET A 363 6.48 4.22 -9.26
CA MET A 363 6.74 3.63 -7.95
C MET A 363 5.54 3.80 -7.00
N PHE A 364 4.87 4.95 -7.04
CA PHE A 364 3.63 5.18 -6.31
C PHE A 364 2.53 4.20 -6.75
N TRP A 365 2.32 4.04 -8.05
CA TRP A 365 1.37 3.05 -8.59
C TRP A 365 1.72 1.63 -8.15
N PHE A 366 2.98 1.26 -8.23
CA PHE A 366 3.48 -0.04 -7.79
C PHE A 366 3.20 -0.28 -6.31
N THR A 367 3.57 0.66 -5.43
CA THR A 367 3.39 0.52 -3.98
C THR A 367 1.92 0.56 -3.57
N ALA A 368 1.07 1.33 -4.25
CA ALA A 368 -0.37 1.36 -4.01
C ALA A 368 -1.06 0.01 -4.28
N SER A 369 -0.54 -0.77 -5.23
CA SER A 369 -1.11 -2.07 -5.59
C SER A 369 -0.75 -3.21 -4.62
N GLN A 370 0.31 -3.05 -3.80
CA GLN A 370 0.87 -4.13 -2.97
C GLN A 370 -0.12 -4.71 -1.96
N SER A 371 -1.03 -3.89 -1.43
CA SER A 371 -2.05 -4.33 -0.46
C SER A 371 -2.96 -5.45 -0.98
N ARG A 372 -3.06 -5.63 -2.30
CA ARG A 372 -3.89 -6.65 -2.94
C ARG A 372 -3.10 -7.89 -3.39
N LEU A 373 -1.78 -7.82 -3.43
CA LEU A 373 -0.91 -8.85 -3.98
C LEU A 373 -0.29 -9.77 -2.92
N HIS A 374 -0.35 -9.40 -1.64
CA HIS A 374 0.28 -10.16 -0.57
C HIS A 374 -0.65 -11.24 0.03
N LYS A 375 -0.04 -12.26 0.66
CA LYS A 375 -0.72 -13.39 1.34
C LYS A 375 -1.52 -13.01 2.58
N MET A 376 -1.44 -11.77 3.07
CA MET A 376 -2.16 -11.33 4.28
C MET A 376 -3.65 -11.08 4.04
N ASN A 377 -4.10 -11.10 2.78
CA ASN A 377 -5.51 -11.02 2.45
C ASN A 377 -6.21 -12.31 2.87
N ARG A 378 -7.31 -12.16 3.62
CA ARG A 378 -8.11 -13.31 4.06
C ARG A 378 -9.24 -13.56 3.08
N TYR A 379 -9.47 -14.83 2.82
CA TYR A 379 -10.65 -15.27 2.11
C TYR A 379 -11.80 -15.46 3.13
N ALA A 380 -12.98 -14.93 2.79
CA ALA A 380 -14.25 -15.25 3.43
C ALA A 380 -15.10 -15.91 2.35
N PRO A 381 -15.50 -17.18 2.57
CA PRO A 381 -16.30 -17.93 1.60
C PRO A 381 -17.70 -17.34 1.43
#